data_693210079b5b90ef0bd5c82f26779ddd
#
_entry.id   693210079b5b90ef0bd5c82f26779ddd
#
_cell.length_a   1.000
_cell.length_b   1.000
_cell.length_c   1.000
_cell.angle_alpha   90.00
_cell.angle_beta   90.00
_cell.angle_gamma   90.00
#
_symmetry.space_group_name_H-M   'P 1'
#
loop_
_entity.id
_entity.type
_entity.pdbx_description
1 polymer ?
#
loop_
_entity_poly.entity_id
_entity_poly.type
_entity_poly.pdbx_seq_one_letter_code
_entity_poly.pdbx_strand_id
1 'polypeptide(L)'
;MGADSGSQGPPMDGAAHAPYAIRLEPSRTEVNRRRAQEETQEETNVMTSPIAGGVDCDLHPAVPHLTSLLPYLNDYWRDQVTTRGMTDLVSQSYPANSPIASRPDWRPAKGKPGSSLEDLQAQALDRYGVRYGICNPLYGVQMVFSEDMADAFCRALNDWLVREWLDRDTRLRGSIVIPVQSIEKSVAEIERCARDKRFVQVLMLVMGDMPLGKRAYWPIYATAERLGLPIGIHAGSNYHNPPTSVGWGSYHIEDYVAQAQAFQTQLTSLIVEGVFARHPNLKMVMLESGFTWLPSYLWRLHKFWRGVRMETPWVDRAPLEIVRSNIRFSLQPIDAPPDPATLNRLFEHMQSDELLLFSTDYPHWQFDGDAVLPEGMSADLVRRIMIDNPHATYGRLKQAVIKEAP
;
A
#
# COMPACT_ATOMS: atom_id res chain seq x y z
N MET A 1 24.12 -28.05 51.22
CA MET A 1 22.77 -28.54 51.52
C MET A 1 21.84 -27.52 50.89
N GLY A 2 21.35 -27.65 49.70
CA GLY A 2 20.53 -28.68 49.11
C GLY A 2 19.13 -28.13 49.01
N ALA A 3 18.70 -27.70 47.84
CA ALA A 3 17.50 -28.22 47.23
C ALA A 3 17.17 -27.39 45.95
N ASP A 4 17.42 -28.05 44.88
CA ASP A 4 16.92 -27.84 43.53
C ASP A 4 15.40 -28.06 43.52
N SER A 5 14.63 -27.16 42.91
CA SER A 5 13.22 -27.44 42.57
C SER A 5 12.94 -26.89 41.16
N GLY A 6 13.33 -27.69 40.17
CA GLY A 6 12.87 -27.54 38.81
C GLY A 6 11.36 -27.75 38.72
N SER A 7 10.62 -26.72 38.32
CA SER A 7 9.25 -26.86 37.86
C SER A 7 9.27 -27.07 36.34
N GLN A 8 9.11 -28.31 35.91
CA GLN A 8 8.77 -28.66 34.53
C GLN A 8 7.32 -28.24 34.27
N GLY A 9 7.14 -27.37 33.27
CA GLY A 9 5.82 -27.08 32.72
C GLY A 9 5.24 -28.32 32.01
N PRO A 10 3.91 -28.42 31.87
CA PRO A 10 3.26 -29.56 31.24
C PRO A 10 3.57 -29.59 29.72
N PRO A 11 3.60 -30.80 29.12
CA PRO A 11 3.82 -30.97 27.72
C PRO A 11 2.67 -30.35 26.88
N MET A 12 3.01 -29.63 25.84
CA MET A 12 2.04 -29.11 24.86
C MET A 12 1.62 -30.30 23.98
N ASP A 13 0.45 -30.85 24.24
CA ASP A 13 -0.18 -31.80 23.33
C ASP A 13 -0.56 -31.09 22.03
N GLY A 14 -0.02 -31.62 20.92
CA GLY A 14 -0.34 -31.19 19.57
C GLY A 14 -1.76 -31.56 19.17
N ALA A 15 -2.73 -30.73 19.51
CA ALA A 15 -4.07 -30.80 18.94
C ALA A 15 -4.13 -29.86 17.76
N ALA A 16 -4.28 -30.42 16.54
CA ALA A 16 -4.61 -29.72 15.34
C ALA A 16 -5.90 -28.91 15.55
N HIS A 17 -5.80 -27.58 15.58
CA HIS A 17 -6.95 -26.70 15.62
C HIS A 17 -7.67 -26.76 14.28
N ALA A 18 -8.81 -27.44 14.24
CA ALA A 18 -9.79 -27.27 13.16
C ALA A 18 -10.36 -25.85 13.25
N PRO A 19 -10.64 -25.20 12.09
CA PRO A 19 -11.17 -23.84 12.09
C PRO A 19 -12.55 -23.83 12.76
N TYR A 20 -12.73 -22.89 13.69
CA TYR A 20 -14.03 -22.59 14.30
C TYR A 20 -14.95 -21.97 13.24
N ALA A 21 -15.67 -22.82 12.51
CA ALA A 21 -16.82 -22.37 11.71
C ALA A 21 -18.04 -22.33 12.64
N ILE A 22 -18.47 -21.14 13.02
CA ILE A 22 -19.79 -20.96 13.62
C ILE A 22 -20.81 -21.23 12.51
N ARG A 23 -21.34 -22.45 12.44
CA ARG A 23 -22.51 -22.76 11.60
C ARG A 23 -23.74 -22.17 12.30
N LEU A 24 -24.14 -20.99 11.84
CA LEU A 24 -25.51 -20.54 12.08
C LEU A 24 -26.42 -21.27 11.07
N GLU A 25 -27.36 -22.05 11.55
CA GLU A 25 -28.37 -22.65 10.66
C GLU A 25 -29.25 -21.55 10.04
N PRO A 26 -29.44 -21.56 8.71
CA PRO A 26 -30.22 -20.53 8.04
C PRO A 26 -31.69 -20.59 8.50
N SER A 27 -32.25 -19.42 8.79
CA SER A 27 -33.67 -19.29 9.12
C SER A 27 -34.55 -19.71 7.94
N ARG A 28 -35.79 -20.19 8.22
CA ARG A 28 -36.75 -20.54 7.16
C ARG A 28 -36.99 -19.40 6.15
N THR A 29 -36.84 -18.18 6.55
CA THR A 29 -36.94 -16.99 5.69
C THR A 29 -35.76 -16.86 4.71
N GLU A 30 -34.56 -17.31 5.12
CA GLU A 30 -33.39 -17.35 4.23
C GLU A 30 -33.46 -18.46 3.20
N VAL A 31 -34.00 -19.62 3.57
CA VAL A 31 -34.24 -20.74 2.62
C VAL A 31 -35.24 -20.34 1.53
N ASN A 32 -36.28 -19.62 1.89
CA ASN A 32 -37.28 -19.15 0.90
C ASN A 32 -36.74 -18.00 0.02
N ARG A 33 -35.84 -17.15 0.54
CA ARG A 33 -35.10 -16.13 -0.27
C ARG A 33 -34.16 -16.77 -1.27
N ARG A 34 -33.44 -17.80 -0.90
CA ARG A 34 -32.56 -18.53 -1.84
C ARG A 34 -33.34 -19.16 -2.98
N ARG A 35 -34.52 -19.76 -2.74
CA ARG A 35 -35.36 -20.29 -3.80
C ARG A 35 -35.92 -19.23 -4.75
N ALA A 36 -36.28 -18.05 -4.27
CA ALA A 36 -36.72 -16.93 -5.10
C ALA A 36 -35.60 -16.27 -5.90
N GLN A 37 -34.36 -16.37 -5.44
CA GLN A 37 -33.19 -15.85 -6.16
C GLN A 37 -32.68 -16.82 -7.24
N GLU A 38 -32.93 -18.11 -7.12
CA GLU A 38 -32.61 -19.09 -8.16
C GLU A 38 -33.50 -18.96 -9.42
N GLU A 39 -34.66 -18.31 -9.31
CA GLU A 39 -35.62 -18.13 -10.42
C GLU A 39 -35.46 -16.79 -11.20
N THR A 40 -34.56 -15.89 -10.79
CA THR A 40 -34.29 -14.60 -11.47
C THR A 40 -32.80 -14.38 -11.74
N GLN A 41 -32.03 -15.43 -12.02
CA GLN A 41 -30.66 -15.30 -12.52
C GLN A 41 -30.66 -14.95 -14.01
N GLU A 42 -30.88 -13.68 -14.35
CA GLU A 42 -30.15 -13.10 -15.48
C GLU A 42 -28.66 -13.25 -15.15
N GLU A 43 -27.91 -13.88 -16.04
CA GLU A 43 -26.47 -14.09 -15.95
C GLU A 43 -25.75 -12.73 -15.82
N THR A 44 -25.65 -12.20 -14.61
CA THR A 44 -24.64 -11.21 -14.31
C THR A 44 -23.30 -11.91 -14.49
N ASN A 45 -22.56 -11.51 -15.49
CA ASN A 45 -21.25 -12.05 -15.82
C ASN A 45 -20.28 -11.73 -14.67
N VAL A 46 -20.25 -12.61 -13.65
CA VAL A 46 -19.45 -12.45 -12.45
C VAL A 46 -18.02 -12.86 -12.80
N MET A 47 -17.10 -11.91 -12.77
CA MET A 47 -15.68 -12.17 -13.01
C MET A 47 -14.94 -12.36 -11.69
N THR A 48 -14.20 -13.47 -11.60
CA THR A 48 -13.31 -13.79 -10.48
C THR A 48 -11.83 -13.77 -10.90
N SER A 49 -11.56 -13.51 -12.18
CA SER A 49 -10.21 -13.54 -12.75
C SER A 49 -9.78 -12.17 -13.27
N PRO A 50 -8.51 -11.81 -13.12
CA PRO A 50 -7.94 -10.59 -13.66
C PRO A 50 -8.12 -10.48 -15.17
N ILE A 51 -8.32 -9.25 -15.66
CA ILE A 51 -8.38 -8.94 -17.07
C ILE A 51 -6.97 -8.63 -17.58
N ALA A 52 -6.57 -9.25 -18.68
CA ALA A 52 -5.29 -8.99 -19.31
C ALA A 52 -5.15 -7.50 -19.70
N GLY A 53 -3.97 -6.95 -19.47
CA GLY A 53 -3.68 -5.54 -19.74
C GLY A 53 -3.92 -4.62 -18.54
N GLY A 54 -4.22 -5.17 -17.37
CA GLY A 54 -4.39 -4.43 -16.12
C GLY A 54 -3.12 -3.74 -15.62
N VAL A 55 -3.30 -2.88 -14.65
CA VAL A 55 -2.20 -2.20 -13.91
C VAL A 55 -2.21 -2.72 -12.49
N ASP A 56 -1.08 -3.28 -12.05
CA ASP A 56 -0.83 -3.62 -10.66
C ASP A 56 -0.19 -2.40 -9.97
N CYS A 57 -0.89 -1.82 -9.02
CA CYS A 57 -0.50 -0.56 -8.40
C CYS A 57 0.42 -0.74 -7.18
N ASP A 58 0.71 -2.00 -6.76
CA ASP A 58 1.49 -2.26 -5.55
C ASP A 58 2.34 -3.53 -5.67
N LEU A 59 3.62 -3.32 -6.02
CA LEU A 59 4.64 -4.35 -6.11
C LEU A 59 5.86 -3.95 -5.28
N HIS A 60 6.46 -4.88 -4.55
CA HIS A 60 7.55 -4.58 -3.62
C HIS A 60 8.88 -5.25 -4.02
N PRO A 61 9.64 -4.61 -4.93
CA PRO A 61 11.03 -5.01 -5.17
C PRO A 61 11.86 -4.90 -3.90
N ALA A 62 12.39 -6.01 -3.41
CA ALA A 62 13.18 -6.05 -2.19
C ALA A 62 14.68 -5.94 -2.50
N VAL A 63 15.38 -5.05 -1.80
CA VAL A 63 16.85 -4.97 -1.85
C VAL A 63 17.42 -6.25 -1.21
N PRO A 64 18.22 -7.06 -1.93
CA PRO A 64 18.71 -8.33 -1.41
C PRO A 64 19.56 -8.16 -0.15
N HIS A 65 20.50 -7.23 -0.19
CA HIS A 65 21.42 -6.87 0.89
C HIS A 65 21.78 -5.40 0.79
N LEU A 66 22.17 -4.78 1.91
CA LEU A 66 22.63 -3.40 1.92
C LEU A 66 23.79 -3.17 0.92
N THR A 67 24.65 -4.17 0.75
CA THR A 67 25.74 -4.13 -0.23
C THR A 67 25.28 -3.93 -1.67
N SER A 68 24.04 -4.27 -2.00
CA SER A 68 23.45 -4.01 -3.34
C SER A 68 23.27 -2.52 -3.63
N LEU A 69 23.23 -1.68 -2.60
CA LEU A 69 23.12 -0.22 -2.75
C LEU A 69 24.48 0.47 -2.81
N LEU A 70 25.60 -0.20 -2.44
CA LEU A 70 26.94 0.42 -2.44
C LEU A 70 27.35 1.03 -3.78
N PRO A 71 27.06 0.43 -4.96
CA PRO A 71 27.39 1.01 -6.25
C PRO A 71 26.72 2.36 -6.53
N TYR A 72 25.61 2.66 -5.84
CA TYR A 72 24.80 3.85 -6.01
C TYR A 72 25.07 4.92 -4.93
N LEU A 73 25.89 4.61 -3.91
CA LEU A 73 26.32 5.55 -2.89
C LEU A 73 27.64 6.23 -3.32
N ASN A 74 27.82 7.50 -2.93
CA ASN A 74 29.11 8.16 -3.05
C ASN A 74 30.14 7.53 -2.09
N ASP A 75 31.44 7.88 -2.28
CA ASP A 75 32.54 7.26 -1.54
C ASP A 75 32.40 7.44 -0.02
N TYR A 76 31.96 8.62 0.43
CA TYR A 76 31.78 8.89 1.87
C TYR A 76 30.77 7.91 2.50
N TRP A 77 29.59 7.76 1.91
CA TRP A 77 28.55 6.87 2.46
C TRP A 77 28.91 5.40 2.30
N ARG A 78 29.59 5.05 1.22
CA ARG A 78 30.13 3.69 1.02
C ARG A 78 31.11 3.33 2.13
N ASP A 79 32.05 4.24 2.45
CA ASP A 79 33.03 4.06 3.53
C ASP A 79 32.35 3.99 4.90
N GLN A 80 31.33 4.81 5.16
CA GLN A 80 30.55 4.72 6.39
C GLN A 80 29.89 3.35 6.57
N VAL A 81 29.26 2.82 5.53
CA VAL A 81 28.61 1.49 5.57
C VAL A 81 29.65 0.40 5.84
N THR A 82 30.75 0.39 5.09
CA THR A 82 31.77 -0.67 5.17
C THR A 82 32.57 -0.60 6.47
N THR A 83 33.02 0.58 6.87
CA THR A 83 33.84 0.77 8.09
C THR A 83 33.04 0.47 9.36
N ARG A 84 31.75 0.79 9.38
CA ARG A 84 30.88 0.50 10.53
C ARG A 84 30.32 -0.92 10.52
N GLY A 85 30.54 -1.69 9.46
CA GLY A 85 30.01 -3.05 9.33
C GLY A 85 28.48 -3.10 9.29
N MET A 86 27.85 -2.11 8.66
CA MET A 86 26.39 -2.11 8.53
C MET A 86 25.95 -3.22 7.59
N THR A 87 25.06 -4.08 8.06
CA THR A 87 24.58 -5.25 7.31
C THR A 87 23.23 -5.03 6.65
N ASP A 88 22.35 -4.22 7.26
CA ASP A 88 21.04 -3.87 6.74
C ASP A 88 20.52 -2.57 7.40
N LEU A 89 19.45 -2.00 6.84
CA LEU A 89 18.67 -0.95 7.48
C LEU A 89 17.57 -1.56 8.36
N VAL A 90 16.96 -0.74 9.20
CA VAL A 90 15.85 -1.18 10.06
C VAL A 90 14.68 -1.62 9.19
N SER A 91 14.04 -2.76 9.54
CA SER A 91 12.86 -3.26 8.85
C SER A 91 11.64 -2.37 9.13
N GLN A 92 10.78 -2.21 8.13
CA GLN A 92 9.50 -1.50 8.26
C GLN A 92 8.37 -2.38 8.82
N SER A 93 8.60 -3.68 8.96
CA SER A 93 7.63 -4.62 9.51
C SER A 93 7.87 -4.89 10.98
N TYR A 94 6.81 -5.11 11.74
CA TYR A 94 6.88 -5.52 13.14
C TYR A 94 6.33 -6.95 13.29
N PRO A 95 7.03 -7.85 14.01
CA PRO A 95 8.41 -7.68 14.49
C PRO A 95 9.41 -7.60 13.34
N ALA A 96 10.52 -6.88 13.59
CA ALA A 96 11.56 -6.67 12.59
C ALA A 96 12.05 -7.98 11.96
N ASN A 97 12.22 -7.97 10.64
CA ASN A 97 12.67 -9.11 9.85
C ASN A 97 11.75 -10.35 9.94
N SER A 98 10.47 -10.17 10.22
CA SER A 98 9.52 -11.27 10.28
C SER A 98 9.33 -11.94 8.92
N PRO A 99 9.56 -13.26 8.78
CA PRO A 99 9.35 -13.98 7.53
C PRO A 99 7.87 -14.17 7.19
N ILE A 100 6.95 -13.89 8.12
CA ILE A 100 5.51 -14.04 7.88
C ILE A 100 4.92 -12.95 6.99
N ALA A 101 5.66 -11.87 6.74
CA ALA A 101 5.22 -10.79 5.88
C ALA A 101 5.13 -11.14 4.39
N SER A 102 5.57 -12.35 3.98
CA SER A 102 5.50 -12.78 2.59
C SER A 102 4.68 -14.05 2.41
N ARG A 103 3.93 -14.11 1.33
CA ARG A 103 3.11 -15.25 0.94
C ARG A 103 3.98 -16.52 0.80
N PRO A 104 3.58 -17.65 1.41
CA PRO A 104 4.44 -18.85 1.47
C PRO A 104 4.89 -19.39 0.11
N ASP A 105 4.01 -19.40 -0.90
CA ASP A 105 4.29 -19.90 -2.25
C ASP A 105 5.11 -18.93 -3.11
N TRP A 106 5.29 -17.68 -2.66
CA TRP A 106 6.14 -16.67 -3.29
C TRP A 106 7.52 -16.54 -2.64
N ARG A 107 7.78 -17.34 -1.59
CA ARG A 107 9.10 -17.38 -0.95
C ARG A 107 10.09 -18.15 -1.80
N PRO A 108 11.21 -17.53 -2.24
CA PRO A 108 12.22 -18.23 -2.98
C PRO A 108 12.94 -19.24 -2.07
N ALA A 109 13.54 -20.27 -2.67
CA ALA A 109 14.37 -21.22 -1.93
C ALA A 109 15.62 -20.56 -1.30
N LYS A 110 16.08 -19.45 -1.86
CA LYS A 110 17.20 -18.64 -1.36
C LYS A 110 16.93 -17.17 -1.62
N GLY A 111 17.38 -16.30 -0.71
CA GLY A 111 17.21 -14.85 -0.83
C GLY A 111 15.95 -14.33 -0.15
N LYS A 112 15.73 -13.04 -0.28
CA LYS A 112 14.53 -12.37 0.23
C LYS A 112 13.38 -12.52 -0.77
N PRO A 113 12.14 -12.75 -0.33
CA PRO A 113 10.96 -12.63 -1.20
C PRO A 113 10.94 -11.24 -1.87
N GLY A 114 10.53 -11.20 -3.14
CA GLY A 114 10.51 -9.96 -3.92
C GLY A 114 11.88 -9.47 -4.40
N SER A 115 12.99 -10.19 -4.17
CA SER A 115 14.32 -9.75 -4.58
C SER A 115 14.77 -10.25 -5.97
N SER A 116 13.96 -11.04 -6.67
CA SER A 116 14.20 -11.54 -8.02
C SER A 116 13.19 -10.93 -8.99
N LEU A 117 13.72 -10.36 -10.08
CA LEU A 117 12.86 -9.85 -11.16
C LEU A 117 12.14 -10.98 -11.87
N GLU A 118 12.81 -12.11 -12.09
CA GLU A 118 12.28 -13.30 -12.75
C GLU A 118 11.09 -13.88 -11.96
N ASP A 119 11.20 -13.91 -10.61
CA ASP A 119 10.09 -14.35 -9.76
C ASP A 119 8.91 -13.37 -9.83
N LEU A 120 9.15 -12.06 -9.76
CA LEU A 120 8.09 -11.05 -9.90
C LEU A 120 7.40 -11.14 -11.27
N GLN A 121 8.17 -11.34 -12.35
CA GLN A 121 7.62 -11.54 -13.69
C GLN A 121 6.68 -12.74 -13.72
N ALA A 122 7.14 -13.90 -13.27
CA ALA A 122 6.37 -15.15 -13.34
C ALA A 122 5.17 -15.16 -12.37
N GLN A 123 5.36 -14.66 -11.13
CA GLN A 123 4.39 -14.80 -10.04
C GLN A 123 3.33 -13.70 -10.03
N ALA A 124 3.66 -12.50 -10.52
CA ALA A 124 2.73 -11.37 -10.56
C ALA A 124 2.41 -10.91 -11.99
N LEU A 125 3.40 -10.48 -12.78
CA LEU A 125 3.12 -9.82 -14.05
C LEU A 125 2.52 -10.77 -15.09
N ASP A 126 3.12 -11.94 -15.29
CA ASP A 126 2.70 -12.91 -16.32
C ASP A 126 1.44 -13.66 -15.86
N ARG A 127 1.42 -14.06 -14.58
CA ARG A 127 0.29 -14.78 -14.00
C ARG A 127 -1.04 -14.04 -14.12
N TYR A 128 -1.02 -12.73 -13.91
CA TYR A 128 -2.23 -11.88 -13.93
C TYR A 128 -2.36 -11.03 -15.20
N GLY A 129 -1.50 -11.26 -16.20
CA GLY A 129 -1.55 -10.52 -17.46
C GLY A 129 -1.36 -9.00 -17.30
N VAL A 130 -0.52 -8.59 -16.36
CA VAL A 130 -0.30 -7.19 -16.00
C VAL A 130 0.44 -6.44 -17.11
N ARG A 131 -0.11 -5.33 -17.55
CA ARG A 131 0.51 -4.44 -18.55
C ARG A 131 1.51 -3.48 -17.93
N TYR A 132 1.20 -2.95 -16.75
CA TYR A 132 2.08 -2.08 -15.98
C TYR A 132 2.06 -2.48 -14.53
N GLY A 133 3.24 -2.60 -13.90
CA GLY A 133 3.40 -2.86 -12.48
C GLY A 133 4.12 -1.68 -11.82
N ILE A 134 3.55 -1.11 -10.75
CA ILE A 134 4.13 0.01 -10.02
C ILE A 134 4.93 -0.53 -8.84
N CYS A 135 6.24 -0.33 -8.88
CA CYS A 135 7.19 -0.75 -7.87
C CYS A 135 7.26 0.25 -6.71
N ASN A 136 6.93 -0.21 -5.52
CA ASN A 136 6.99 0.52 -4.25
C ASN A 136 8.06 -0.12 -3.34
N PRO A 137 9.36 0.22 -3.49
CA PRO A 137 10.41 -0.41 -2.69
C PRO A 137 10.35 0.08 -1.23
N LEU A 138 10.23 -0.87 -0.30
CA LEU A 138 10.17 -0.66 1.14
C LEU A 138 11.50 -1.12 1.79
N TYR A 139 12.42 -0.21 2.05
CA TYR A 139 13.76 -0.58 2.53
C TYR A 139 14.22 0.18 3.79
N GLY A 140 13.33 0.77 4.55
CA GLY A 140 13.67 1.42 5.82
C GLY A 140 14.43 2.74 5.70
N VAL A 141 14.64 3.29 4.51
CA VAL A 141 15.35 4.57 4.31
C VAL A 141 14.61 5.75 4.94
N GLN A 142 13.29 5.67 4.99
CA GLN A 142 12.43 6.67 5.62
C GLN A 142 12.43 6.60 7.16
N MET A 143 13.11 5.60 7.73
CA MET A 143 13.24 5.37 9.18
C MET A 143 14.62 5.82 9.71
N VAL A 144 15.50 6.24 8.83
CA VAL A 144 16.84 6.72 9.21
C VAL A 144 16.75 8.10 9.84
N PHE A 145 17.28 8.29 11.06
CA PHE A 145 17.21 9.57 11.77
C PHE A 145 18.05 10.68 11.13
N SER A 146 19.21 10.33 10.54
CA SER A 146 20.07 11.32 9.88
C SER A 146 19.48 11.72 8.53
N GLU A 147 19.14 13.00 8.37
CA GLU A 147 18.63 13.56 7.12
C GLU A 147 19.58 13.35 5.92
N ASP A 148 20.89 13.50 6.15
CA ASP A 148 21.89 13.33 5.09
C ASP A 148 22.06 11.86 4.70
N MET A 149 21.99 10.96 5.67
CA MET A 149 22.02 9.52 5.42
C MET A 149 20.73 9.07 4.72
N ALA A 150 19.57 9.56 5.16
CA ALA A 150 18.29 9.27 4.52
C ALA A 150 18.28 9.72 3.06
N ASP A 151 18.75 10.94 2.75
CA ASP A 151 18.87 11.44 1.38
C ASP A 151 19.79 10.54 0.52
N ALA A 152 20.97 10.21 1.03
CA ALA A 152 21.92 9.38 0.29
C ALA A 152 21.32 8.00 -0.04
N PHE A 153 20.64 7.37 0.92
CA PHE A 153 20.05 6.06 0.73
C PHE A 153 18.77 6.11 -0.12
N CYS A 154 17.95 7.16 -0.04
CA CYS A 154 16.81 7.35 -0.94
C CYS A 154 17.28 7.45 -2.40
N ARG A 155 18.31 8.26 -2.67
CA ARG A 155 18.92 8.38 -4.00
C ARG A 155 19.46 7.04 -4.50
N ALA A 156 20.22 6.35 -3.66
CA ALA A 156 20.77 5.04 -3.99
C ALA A 156 19.67 4.01 -4.28
N LEU A 157 18.58 4.01 -3.52
CA LEU A 157 17.45 3.11 -3.70
C LEU A 157 16.68 3.41 -5.00
N ASN A 158 16.46 4.69 -5.31
CA ASN A 158 15.80 5.08 -6.55
C ASN A 158 16.67 4.75 -7.79
N ASP A 159 17.98 4.97 -7.71
CA ASP A 159 18.91 4.62 -8.80
C ASP A 159 19.03 3.09 -8.97
N TRP A 160 19.05 2.33 -7.86
CA TRP A 160 18.98 0.88 -7.87
C TRP A 160 17.69 0.38 -8.50
N LEU A 161 16.54 0.96 -8.16
CA LEU A 161 15.25 0.59 -8.76
C LEU A 161 15.28 0.78 -10.28
N VAL A 162 15.84 1.90 -10.75
CA VAL A 162 15.99 2.15 -12.19
C VAL A 162 16.82 1.06 -12.84
N ARG A 163 18.01 0.78 -12.30
CA ARG A 163 18.98 -0.10 -12.93
C ARG A 163 18.59 -1.58 -12.86
N GLU A 164 18.16 -2.01 -11.68
CA GLU A 164 17.92 -3.44 -11.44
C GLU A 164 16.51 -3.89 -11.85
N TRP A 165 15.58 -2.95 -12.04
CA TRP A 165 14.18 -3.28 -12.33
C TRP A 165 13.64 -2.57 -13.59
N LEU A 166 13.59 -1.23 -13.58
CA LEU A 166 12.93 -0.49 -14.65
C LEU A 166 13.66 -0.56 -16.00
N ASP A 167 14.99 -0.72 -15.99
CA ASP A 167 15.79 -0.91 -17.20
C ASP A 167 15.65 -2.33 -17.76
N ARG A 168 15.20 -3.29 -16.95
CA ARG A 168 15.17 -4.73 -17.29
C ARG A 168 13.79 -5.24 -17.72
N ASP A 169 12.69 -4.57 -17.30
CA ASP A 169 11.35 -4.89 -17.77
C ASP A 169 10.55 -3.62 -18.08
N THR A 170 10.13 -3.48 -19.32
CA THR A 170 9.44 -2.30 -19.85
C THR A 170 8.03 -2.11 -19.28
N ARG A 171 7.47 -3.13 -18.62
CA ARG A 171 6.18 -3.07 -17.95
C ARG A 171 6.28 -2.34 -16.60
N LEU A 172 7.47 -2.27 -16.00
CA LEU A 172 7.65 -1.72 -14.67
C LEU A 172 7.64 -0.18 -14.66
N ARG A 173 7.07 0.35 -13.62
CA ARG A 173 7.04 1.76 -13.25
C ARG A 173 7.53 1.88 -11.81
N GLY A 174 8.06 3.03 -11.43
CA GLY A 174 8.60 3.24 -10.09
C GLY A 174 7.84 4.29 -9.30
N SER A 175 7.83 4.12 -7.99
CA SER A 175 7.54 5.17 -7.04
C SER A 175 8.84 5.80 -6.55
N ILE A 176 8.85 7.11 -6.43
CA ILE A 176 10.01 7.87 -5.93
C ILE A 176 10.01 7.77 -4.40
N VAL A 177 10.99 7.10 -3.84
CA VAL A 177 11.22 7.10 -2.39
C VAL A 177 11.92 8.39 -1.99
N ILE A 178 11.40 9.08 -0.98
CA ILE A 178 11.87 10.40 -0.56
C ILE A 178 12.34 10.42 0.90
N PRO A 179 13.35 11.23 1.24
CA PRO A 179 13.80 11.41 2.62
C PRO A 179 12.87 12.35 3.38
N VAL A 180 11.72 11.82 3.87
CA VAL A 180 10.66 12.58 4.56
C VAL A 180 11.15 13.36 5.79
N GLN A 181 12.32 13.04 6.30
CA GLN A 181 13.01 13.73 7.38
C GLN A 181 13.43 15.16 6.99
N SER A 182 13.64 15.42 5.69
CA SER A 182 13.97 16.73 5.14
C SER A 182 13.10 17.08 3.94
N ILE A 183 12.25 18.08 4.11
CA ILE A 183 11.32 18.52 3.06
C ILE A 183 12.07 19.05 1.82
N GLU A 184 13.13 19.82 2.05
CA GLU A 184 13.96 20.35 0.96
C GLU A 184 14.58 19.23 0.12
N LYS A 185 15.21 18.25 0.78
CA LYS A 185 15.81 17.09 0.12
C LYS A 185 14.76 16.23 -0.58
N SER A 186 13.57 16.08 0.02
CA SER A 186 12.44 15.39 -0.59
C SER A 186 12.01 16.05 -1.91
N VAL A 187 11.85 17.38 -1.91
CA VAL A 187 11.51 18.14 -3.13
C VAL A 187 12.59 17.96 -4.19
N ALA A 188 13.86 18.09 -3.82
CA ALA A 188 14.99 17.92 -4.75
C ALA A 188 15.03 16.51 -5.36
N GLU A 189 14.74 15.47 -4.57
CA GLU A 189 14.74 14.09 -5.05
C GLU A 189 13.54 13.81 -5.96
N ILE A 190 12.35 14.34 -5.65
CA ILE A 190 11.20 14.27 -6.55
C ILE A 190 11.53 14.90 -7.91
N GLU A 191 12.12 16.10 -7.92
CA GLU A 191 12.50 16.79 -9.15
C GLU A 191 13.57 16.05 -9.95
N ARG A 192 14.52 15.41 -9.26
CA ARG A 192 15.56 14.59 -9.88
C ARG A 192 14.96 13.37 -10.58
N CYS A 193 14.21 12.57 -9.85
CA CYS A 193 13.63 11.31 -10.34
C CYS A 193 12.52 11.53 -11.38
N ALA A 194 11.73 12.60 -11.26
CA ALA A 194 10.64 12.91 -12.19
C ALA A 194 11.08 13.21 -13.64
N ARG A 195 12.38 13.36 -13.89
CA ARG A 195 12.95 13.46 -15.25
C ARG A 195 12.80 12.14 -16.01
N ASP A 196 12.89 11.02 -15.31
CA ASP A 196 12.55 9.72 -15.86
C ASP A 196 11.02 9.51 -15.74
N LYS A 197 10.35 9.40 -16.90
CA LYS A 197 8.89 9.27 -16.97
C LYS A 197 8.37 7.93 -16.49
N ARG A 198 9.25 6.97 -16.22
CA ARG A 198 8.88 5.70 -15.61
C ARG A 198 8.57 5.85 -14.12
N PHE A 199 9.02 6.91 -13.46
CA PHE A 199 8.51 7.28 -12.14
C PHE A 199 7.12 7.91 -12.27
N VAL A 200 6.13 7.25 -11.67
CA VAL A 200 4.71 7.58 -11.81
C VAL A 200 4.05 8.04 -10.51
N GLN A 201 4.73 7.90 -9.37
CA GLN A 201 4.22 8.17 -8.04
C GLN A 201 5.35 8.63 -7.11
N VAL A 202 5.03 9.37 -6.05
CA VAL A 202 5.91 9.62 -4.90
C VAL A 202 5.46 8.74 -3.75
N LEU A 203 6.38 8.05 -3.05
CA LEU A 203 6.06 7.11 -1.98
C LEU A 203 6.33 7.72 -0.60
N MET A 204 5.32 7.71 0.25
CA MET A 204 5.38 8.05 1.67
C MET A 204 4.81 6.91 2.51
N LEU A 205 5.16 6.85 3.79
CA LEU A 205 4.56 5.92 4.73
C LEU A 205 3.40 6.56 5.50
N VAL A 206 2.43 5.73 5.89
CA VAL A 206 1.25 6.19 6.66
C VAL A 206 1.63 6.70 8.04
N MET A 207 2.68 6.14 8.63
CA MET A 207 3.19 6.57 9.93
C MET A 207 4.49 7.34 9.76
N GLY A 208 4.54 8.52 10.34
CA GLY A 208 5.67 9.43 10.33
C GLY A 208 5.69 10.26 11.61
N ASP A 209 6.57 11.26 11.67
CA ASP A 209 6.77 12.09 12.87
C ASP A 209 5.61 13.05 13.14
N MET A 210 4.80 13.33 12.13
CA MET A 210 3.62 14.19 12.25
C MET A 210 2.54 13.82 11.24
N PRO A 211 1.27 14.22 11.47
CA PRO A 211 0.19 14.00 10.53
C PRO A 211 0.47 14.60 9.15
N LEU A 212 0.18 13.84 8.09
CA LEU A 212 0.52 14.20 6.71
C LEU A 212 -0.22 15.45 6.18
N GLY A 213 -1.31 15.89 6.81
CA GLY A 213 -1.97 17.17 6.46
C GLY A 213 -1.16 18.39 6.82
N LYS A 214 -0.18 18.28 7.76
CA LYS A 214 0.59 19.43 8.25
C LYS A 214 1.27 20.19 7.12
N ARG A 215 1.23 21.53 7.23
CA ARG A 215 1.73 22.46 6.20
C ARG A 215 3.21 22.30 5.90
N ALA A 216 3.98 21.71 6.80
CA ALA A 216 5.38 21.37 6.56
C ALA A 216 5.55 20.46 5.32
N TYR A 217 4.60 19.56 5.05
CA TYR A 217 4.63 18.67 3.88
C TYR A 217 4.14 19.31 2.57
N TRP A 218 3.52 20.48 2.61
CA TRP A 218 2.93 21.12 1.43
C TRP A 218 3.91 21.37 0.27
N PRO A 219 5.20 21.69 0.48
CA PRO A 219 6.14 21.79 -0.64
C PRO A 219 6.29 20.48 -1.42
N ILE A 220 6.21 19.31 -0.77
CA ILE A 220 6.18 18.00 -1.41
C ILE A 220 4.93 17.89 -2.29
N TYR A 221 3.76 18.23 -1.75
CA TYR A 221 2.47 18.18 -2.46
C TYR A 221 2.42 19.12 -3.65
N ALA A 222 2.89 20.35 -3.48
CA ALA A 222 2.99 21.32 -4.56
C ALA A 222 3.89 20.82 -5.71
N THR A 223 5.02 20.20 -5.37
CA THR A 223 5.95 19.65 -6.35
C THR A 223 5.35 18.44 -7.07
N ALA A 224 4.72 17.52 -6.35
CA ALA A 224 4.07 16.36 -6.92
C ALA A 224 2.92 16.76 -7.85
N GLU A 225 2.04 17.68 -7.42
CA GLU A 225 0.94 18.20 -8.24
C GLU A 225 1.45 18.87 -9.52
N ARG A 226 2.44 19.76 -9.42
CA ARG A 226 3.07 20.44 -10.56
C ARG A 226 3.65 19.45 -11.57
N LEU A 227 4.19 18.34 -11.10
CA LEU A 227 4.80 17.30 -11.92
C LEU A 227 3.81 16.23 -12.40
N GLY A 228 2.54 16.29 -11.97
CA GLY A 228 1.50 15.31 -12.30
C GLY A 228 1.78 13.92 -11.68
N LEU A 229 2.36 13.90 -10.49
CA LEU A 229 2.65 12.69 -9.72
C LEU A 229 1.66 12.54 -8.57
N PRO A 230 0.88 11.47 -8.49
CA PRO A 230 0.17 11.09 -7.28
C PRO A 230 1.13 10.86 -6.11
N ILE A 231 0.62 11.00 -4.87
CA ILE A 231 1.32 10.57 -3.66
C ILE A 231 0.75 9.21 -3.25
N GLY A 232 1.59 8.16 -3.24
CA GLY A 232 1.29 6.90 -2.59
C GLY A 232 1.59 6.98 -1.11
N ILE A 233 0.61 6.68 -0.27
CA ILE A 233 0.76 6.57 1.18
C ILE A 233 0.61 5.08 1.50
N HIS A 234 1.72 4.44 1.89
CA HIS A 234 1.78 3.00 2.09
C HIS A 234 1.70 2.65 3.58
N ALA A 235 1.06 1.52 3.88
CA ALA A 235 1.14 0.91 5.20
C ALA A 235 2.60 0.75 5.64
N GLY A 236 2.84 0.79 6.92
CA GLY A 236 4.18 0.62 7.48
C GLY A 236 4.52 1.67 8.52
N SER A 237 5.19 1.18 9.54
CA SER A 237 5.66 1.95 10.67
C SER A 237 7.11 2.37 10.44
N ASN A 238 7.42 3.58 10.87
CA ASN A 238 8.81 3.99 11.02
C ASN A 238 9.39 3.62 12.40
N TYR A 239 8.67 2.84 13.20
CA TYR A 239 8.99 2.42 14.58
C TYR A 239 9.29 3.55 15.57
N HIS A 240 9.16 4.80 15.15
CA HIS A 240 9.27 5.95 16.04
C HIS A 240 7.97 6.19 16.79
N ASN A 241 6.86 5.78 16.18
CA ASN A 241 5.52 5.92 16.74
C ASN A 241 4.71 4.62 16.55
N PRO A 242 3.84 4.27 17.49
CA PRO A 242 2.89 3.18 17.27
C PRO A 242 1.84 3.58 16.21
N PRO A 243 1.14 2.60 15.61
CA PRO A 243 0.08 2.86 14.62
C PRO A 243 -1.05 3.74 15.14
N THR A 244 -1.28 3.71 16.44
CA THR A 244 -2.28 4.54 17.12
C THR A 244 -1.70 5.18 18.37
N SER A 245 -2.34 6.24 18.87
CA SER A 245 -1.91 6.95 20.07
C SER A 245 -2.10 6.17 21.39
N VAL A 246 -2.66 4.96 21.36
CA VAL A 246 -2.87 4.13 22.54
C VAL A 246 -1.65 3.34 22.98
N GLY A 247 -0.59 3.32 22.16
CA GLY A 247 0.69 2.67 22.48
C GLY A 247 1.03 1.52 21.55
N TRP A 248 2.09 0.79 21.91
CA TRP A 248 2.62 -0.32 21.11
C TRP A 248 1.82 -1.61 21.38
N GLY A 249 1.49 -2.32 20.29
CA GLY A 249 0.96 -3.67 20.36
C GLY A 249 2.05 -4.69 20.76
N SER A 250 1.62 -5.88 21.20
CA SER A 250 2.51 -7.00 21.54
C SER A 250 2.68 -7.98 20.39
N TYR A 251 1.72 -8.02 19.49
CA TYR A 251 1.64 -9.01 18.41
C TYR A 251 1.55 -8.33 17.05
N HIS A 252 2.09 -8.99 16.05
CA HIS A 252 2.07 -8.51 14.65
C HIS A 252 0.64 -8.23 14.14
N ILE A 253 -0.32 -9.05 14.50
CA ILE A 253 -1.73 -8.85 14.13
C ILE A 253 -2.30 -7.53 14.68
N GLU A 254 -1.86 -7.06 15.85
CA GLU A 254 -2.31 -5.78 16.41
C GLU A 254 -1.80 -4.61 15.54
N ASP A 255 -0.55 -4.70 15.05
CA ASP A 255 0.03 -3.70 14.16
C ASP A 255 -0.75 -3.65 12.84
N TYR A 256 -0.99 -4.80 12.19
CA TYR A 256 -1.73 -4.87 10.93
C TYR A 256 -3.15 -4.32 11.03
N VAL A 257 -3.90 -4.72 12.05
CA VAL A 257 -5.27 -4.23 12.27
C VAL A 257 -5.28 -2.72 12.55
N ALA A 258 -4.29 -2.21 13.27
CA ALA A 258 -4.19 -0.80 13.62
C ALA A 258 -3.79 0.09 12.42
N GLN A 259 -3.21 -0.47 11.35
CA GLN A 259 -2.86 0.30 10.14
C GLN A 259 -4.07 1.04 9.56
N ALA A 260 -5.25 0.41 9.50
CA ALA A 260 -6.47 1.05 9.03
C ALA A 260 -6.81 2.32 9.83
N GLN A 261 -6.57 2.34 11.15
CA GLN A 261 -6.79 3.52 12.00
C GLN A 261 -5.76 4.63 11.71
N ALA A 262 -4.52 4.26 11.41
CA ALA A 262 -3.51 5.22 10.97
C ALA A 262 -3.95 5.91 9.66
N PHE A 263 -4.42 5.17 8.68
CA PHE A 263 -4.95 5.73 7.42
C PHE A 263 -6.14 6.66 7.64
N GLN A 264 -7.10 6.30 8.50
CA GLN A 264 -8.23 7.16 8.86
C GLN A 264 -7.75 8.48 9.49
N THR A 265 -6.74 8.42 10.34
CA THR A 265 -6.14 9.60 10.99
C THR A 265 -5.46 10.49 9.96
N GLN A 266 -4.66 9.92 9.05
CA GLN A 266 -4.00 10.67 7.99
C GLN A 266 -4.98 11.30 7.01
N LEU A 267 -6.00 10.56 6.58
CA LEU A 267 -7.04 11.07 5.69
C LEU A 267 -7.81 12.23 6.34
N THR A 268 -8.12 12.12 7.63
CA THR A 268 -8.72 13.23 8.40
C THR A 268 -7.80 14.45 8.37
N SER A 269 -6.52 14.27 8.68
CA SER A 269 -5.53 15.35 8.71
C SER A 269 -5.42 16.04 7.34
N LEU A 270 -5.29 15.28 6.27
CA LEU A 270 -5.18 15.80 4.89
C LEU A 270 -6.39 16.66 4.51
N ILE A 271 -7.60 16.24 4.90
CA ILE A 271 -8.84 16.96 4.60
C ILE A 271 -8.94 18.22 5.47
N VAL A 272 -8.80 18.10 6.80
CA VAL A 272 -9.06 19.22 7.70
C VAL A 272 -7.99 20.31 7.66
N GLU A 273 -6.74 19.97 7.33
CA GLU A 273 -5.67 20.95 7.11
C GLU A 273 -5.82 21.68 5.75
N GLY A 274 -6.71 21.20 4.86
CA GLY A 274 -7.03 21.86 3.59
C GLY A 274 -6.07 21.55 2.45
N VAL A 275 -5.39 20.40 2.49
CA VAL A 275 -4.45 19.98 1.42
C VAL A 275 -5.12 20.02 0.05
N PHE A 276 -6.34 19.49 -0.07
CA PHE A 276 -7.06 19.39 -1.35
C PHE A 276 -7.75 20.69 -1.78
N ALA A 277 -7.95 21.64 -0.88
CA ALA A 277 -8.34 23.00 -1.23
C ALA A 277 -7.15 23.76 -1.84
N ARG A 278 -5.93 23.52 -1.34
CA ARG A 278 -4.68 24.11 -1.82
C ARG A 278 -4.14 23.44 -3.07
N HIS A 279 -4.30 22.11 -3.18
CA HIS A 279 -3.80 21.26 -4.26
C HIS A 279 -4.95 20.44 -4.86
N PRO A 280 -5.88 21.08 -5.62
CA PRO A 280 -7.13 20.45 -6.06
C PRO A 280 -6.93 19.32 -7.08
N ASN A 281 -5.82 19.32 -7.81
CA ASN A 281 -5.52 18.28 -8.81
C ASN A 281 -4.68 17.13 -8.24
N LEU A 282 -4.19 17.26 -7.01
CA LEU A 282 -3.38 16.23 -6.39
C LEU A 282 -4.22 14.99 -6.13
N LYS A 283 -3.71 13.83 -6.54
CA LYS A 283 -4.24 12.51 -6.19
C LYS A 283 -3.39 11.90 -5.09
N MET A 284 -4.04 11.24 -4.14
CA MET A 284 -3.38 10.40 -3.14
C MET A 284 -3.91 8.98 -3.23
N VAL A 285 -3.00 8.02 -3.14
CA VAL A 285 -3.31 6.59 -3.22
C VAL A 285 -2.97 5.98 -1.87
N MET A 286 -3.98 5.43 -1.19
CA MET A 286 -3.83 4.68 0.05
C MET A 286 -3.47 3.24 -0.33
N LEU A 287 -2.20 2.88 -0.13
CA LEU A 287 -1.64 1.57 -0.48
C LEU A 287 -1.64 0.67 0.75
N GLU A 288 -2.09 -0.56 0.59
CA GLU A 288 -2.20 -1.55 1.67
C GLU A 288 -3.05 -1.05 2.87
N SER A 289 -4.07 -0.23 2.58
CA SER A 289 -4.86 0.45 3.63
C SER A 289 -6.12 -0.31 4.06
N GLY A 290 -6.53 -1.32 3.29
CA GLY A 290 -7.92 -1.75 3.28
C GLY A 290 -8.85 -0.64 2.79
N PHE A 291 -10.10 -0.97 2.51
CA PHE A 291 -11.09 0.00 2.01
C PHE A 291 -12.47 -0.14 2.67
N THR A 292 -12.73 -1.25 3.35
CA THR A 292 -14.07 -1.57 3.88
C THR A 292 -14.49 -0.64 5.02
N TRP A 293 -13.54 -0.01 5.68
CA TRP A 293 -13.77 0.98 6.74
C TRP A 293 -14.28 2.33 6.21
N LEU A 294 -14.16 2.60 4.91
CA LEU A 294 -14.38 3.92 4.32
C LEU A 294 -15.81 4.46 4.50
N PRO A 295 -16.91 3.72 4.27
CA PRO A 295 -18.25 4.26 4.41
C PRO A 295 -18.55 4.74 5.83
N SER A 296 -18.29 3.94 6.85
CA SER A 296 -18.55 4.29 8.25
C SER A 296 -17.70 5.46 8.72
N TYR A 297 -16.45 5.51 8.28
CA TYR A 297 -15.55 6.63 8.53
C TYR A 297 -16.08 7.93 7.91
N LEU A 298 -16.51 7.90 6.66
CA LEU A 298 -17.04 9.07 5.96
C LEU A 298 -18.32 9.59 6.60
N TRP A 299 -19.23 8.71 7.05
CA TRP A 299 -20.43 9.14 7.78
C TRP A 299 -20.04 9.87 9.07
N ARG A 300 -19.07 9.33 9.83
CA ARG A 300 -18.57 9.97 11.04
C ARG A 300 -17.91 11.31 10.72
N LEU A 301 -16.98 11.35 9.77
CA LEU A 301 -16.25 12.55 9.39
C LEU A 301 -17.22 13.65 8.91
N HIS A 302 -18.16 13.31 8.03
CA HIS A 302 -19.15 14.25 7.52
C HIS A 302 -20.03 14.85 8.62
N LYS A 303 -20.48 14.01 9.58
CA LYS A 303 -21.27 14.47 10.72
C LYS A 303 -20.52 15.52 11.54
N PHE A 304 -19.27 15.23 11.89
CA PHE A 304 -18.48 16.15 12.73
C PHE A 304 -18.05 17.40 11.94
N TRP A 305 -17.62 17.25 10.70
CA TRP A 305 -17.32 18.39 9.84
C TRP A 305 -18.49 19.37 9.74
N ARG A 306 -19.70 18.89 9.52
CA ARG A 306 -20.90 19.77 9.51
C ARG A 306 -21.09 20.53 10.82
N GLY A 307 -20.82 19.89 11.94
CA GLY A 307 -20.99 20.49 13.27
C GLY A 307 -19.97 21.56 13.60
N VAL A 308 -18.72 21.39 13.17
CA VAL A 308 -17.61 22.26 13.56
C VAL A 308 -16.86 22.86 12.36
N ARG A 309 -17.46 22.90 11.19
CA ARG A 309 -16.81 23.37 9.94
C ARG A 309 -16.25 24.80 10.02
N MET A 310 -16.71 25.60 10.96
CA MET A 310 -16.17 26.93 11.18
C MET A 310 -14.73 26.91 11.71
N GLU A 311 -14.29 25.80 12.28
CA GLU A 311 -12.89 25.57 12.69
C GLU A 311 -11.96 25.40 11.48
N THR A 312 -12.50 24.87 10.36
CA THR A 312 -11.75 24.59 9.13
C THR A 312 -12.40 25.25 7.90
N PRO A 313 -12.48 26.60 7.86
CA PRO A 313 -13.23 27.32 6.82
C PRO A 313 -12.66 27.15 5.40
N TRP A 314 -11.42 26.71 5.29
CA TRP A 314 -10.76 26.38 4.00
C TRP A 314 -11.19 25.03 3.41
N VAL A 315 -11.91 24.18 4.15
CA VAL A 315 -12.49 22.94 3.61
C VAL A 315 -13.80 23.31 2.90
N ASP A 316 -13.70 23.53 1.61
CA ASP A 316 -14.73 24.14 0.76
C ASP A 316 -15.81 23.16 0.27
N ARG A 317 -15.56 21.84 0.37
CA ARG A 317 -16.43 20.77 -0.12
C ARG A 317 -16.68 19.74 0.96
N ALA A 318 -17.75 18.96 0.78
CA ALA A 318 -18.01 17.84 1.68
C ALA A 318 -16.87 16.80 1.63
N PRO A 319 -16.50 16.19 2.78
CA PRO A 319 -15.42 15.19 2.81
C PRO A 319 -15.57 14.06 1.78
N LEU A 320 -16.79 13.60 1.53
CA LEU A 320 -17.06 12.59 0.50
C LEU A 320 -16.67 13.07 -0.91
N GLU A 321 -16.94 14.32 -1.26
CA GLU A 321 -16.60 14.90 -2.55
C GLU A 321 -15.08 15.00 -2.72
N ILE A 322 -14.37 15.37 -1.64
CA ILE A 322 -12.90 15.40 -1.62
C ILE A 322 -12.34 14.00 -1.85
N VAL A 323 -12.86 13.00 -1.12
CA VAL A 323 -12.40 11.61 -1.26
C VAL A 323 -12.62 11.12 -2.69
N ARG A 324 -13.80 11.30 -3.27
CA ARG A 324 -14.08 10.91 -4.65
C ARG A 324 -13.14 11.57 -5.66
N SER A 325 -12.86 12.84 -5.46
CA SER A 325 -12.03 13.61 -6.39
C SER A 325 -10.55 13.28 -6.25
N ASN A 326 -10.04 13.11 -5.03
CA ASN A 326 -8.60 13.17 -4.75
C ASN A 326 -8.00 11.87 -4.21
N ILE A 327 -8.81 10.94 -3.68
CA ILE A 327 -8.29 9.74 -3.02
C ILE A 327 -8.56 8.48 -3.86
N ARG A 328 -7.61 7.54 -3.81
CA ARG A 328 -7.73 6.18 -4.35
C ARG A 328 -7.23 5.19 -3.31
N PHE A 329 -7.63 3.94 -3.42
CA PHE A 329 -7.26 2.85 -2.52
C PHE A 329 -6.80 1.65 -3.33
N SER A 330 -5.68 1.04 -2.94
CA SER A 330 -5.32 -0.27 -3.49
C SER A 330 -6.29 -1.33 -2.98
N LEU A 331 -6.55 -2.35 -3.79
CA LEU A 331 -7.51 -3.39 -3.48
C LEU A 331 -7.01 -4.31 -2.37
N GLN A 332 -5.71 -4.60 -2.32
CA GLN A 332 -5.10 -5.43 -1.29
C GLN A 332 -4.67 -4.57 -0.08
N PRO A 333 -4.82 -5.10 1.17
CA PRO A 333 -5.50 -6.37 1.51
C PRO A 333 -7.03 -6.28 1.30
N ILE A 334 -7.63 -7.40 0.91
CA ILE A 334 -9.08 -7.47 0.74
C ILE A 334 -9.72 -7.77 2.10
N ASP A 335 -10.07 -6.73 2.82
CA ASP A 335 -10.81 -6.83 4.11
C ASP A 335 -12.31 -7.08 3.87
N ALA A 336 -12.68 -7.65 2.72
CA ALA A 336 -14.05 -7.76 2.29
C ALA A 336 -14.76 -8.92 3.00
N PRO A 337 -16.06 -8.76 3.28
CA PRO A 337 -16.87 -9.89 3.72
C PRO A 337 -16.93 -10.95 2.62
N PRO A 338 -16.96 -12.25 2.97
CA PRO A 338 -16.95 -13.33 1.97
C PRO A 338 -18.25 -13.45 1.18
N ASP A 339 -19.33 -12.81 1.64
CA ASP A 339 -20.63 -12.82 0.96
C ASP A 339 -20.69 -11.75 -0.14
N PRO A 340 -20.84 -12.11 -1.45
CA PRO A 340 -20.86 -11.15 -2.53
C PRO A 340 -21.96 -10.09 -2.42
N ALA A 341 -23.12 -10.42 -1.87
CA ALA A 341 -24.21 -9.47 -1.72
C ALA A 341 -23.89 -8.40 -0.66
N THR A 342 -23.16 -8.76 0.39
CA THR A 342 -22.68 -7.81 1.40
C THR A 342 -21.59 -6.92 0.82
N LEU A 343 -20.67 -7.48 0.04
CA LEU A 343 -19.63 -6.71 -0.65
C LEU A 343 -20.23 -5.69 -1.63
N ASN A 344 -21.22 -6.08 -2.42
CA ASN A 344 -21.89 -5.17 -3.35
C ASN A 344 -22.58 -4.00 -2.61
N ARG A 345 -23.23 -4.27 -1.46
CA ARG A 345 -23.76 -3.20 -0.61
C ARG A 345 -22.69 -2.26 -0.09
N LEU A 346 -21.49 -2.77 0.22
CA LEU A 346 -20.37 -1.94 0.61
C LEU A 346 -19.95 -0.99 -0.53
N PHE A 347 -19.84 -1.50 -1.77
CA PHE A 347 -19.55 -0.66 -2.94
C PHE A 347 -20.62 0.41 -3.17
N GLU A 348 -21.91 0.08 -3.01
CA GLU A 348 -22.99 1.07 -3.04
C GLU A 348 -22.81 2.16 -1.99
N HIS A 349 -22.39 1.81 -0.77
CA HIS A 349 -22.13 2.75 0.30
C HIS A 349 -20.88 3.63 0.06
N MET A 350 -19.91 3.16 -0.70
CA MET A 350 -18.76 3.98 -1.15
C MET A 350 -19.21 5.04 -2.16
N GLN A 351 -20.33 4.81 -2.85
CA GLN A 351 -20.96 5.72 -3.81
C GLN A 351 -20.01 6.16 -4.94
N SER A 352 -19.04 5.34 -5.30
CA SER A 352 -18.09 5.60 -6.39
C SER A 352 -17.43 4.31 -6.83
N ASP A 353 -17.33 4.12 -8.14
CA ASP A 353 -16.62 3.04 -8.81
C ASP A 353 -15.21 3.44 -9.27
N GLU A 354 -14.78 4.66 -8.94
CA GLU A 354 -13.47 5.21 -9.28
C GLU A 354 -12.43 5.09 -8.16
N LEU A 355 -12.83 4.68 -6.95
CA LEU A 355 -11.96 4.73 -5.77
C LEU A 355 -10.92 3.61 -5.71
N LEU A 356 -11.23 2.44 -6.27
CA LEU A 356 -10.37 1.26 -6.13
C LEU A 356 -9.41 1.10 -7.31
N LEU A 357 -8.19 0.66 -6.99
CA LEU A 357 -7.12 0.31 -7.92
C LEU A 357 -6.72 -1.15 -7.66
N PHE A 358 -6.47 -1.90 -8.73
CA PHE A 358 -5.97 -3.26 -8.59
C PHE A 358 -4.55 -3.28 -8.04
N SER A 359 -4.29 -4.23 -7.15
CA SER A 359 -2.96 -4.54 -6.62
C SER A 359 -2.88 -6.00 -6.22
N THR A 360 -1.69 -6.60 -6.32
CA THR A 360 -1.40 -7.92 -5.76
C THR A 360 -0.73 -7.83 -4.41
N ASP A 361 -0.12 -6.69 -4.09
CA ASP A 361 0.73 -6.52 -2.92
C ASP A 361 1.89 -7.53 -2.89
N TYR A 362 2.39 -7.91 -4.08
CA TYR A 362 3.48 -8.88 -4.21
C TYR A 362 4.77 -8.41 -3.50
N PRO A 363 5.40 -9.21 -2.63
CA PRO A 363 5.16 -10.62 -2.31
C PRO A 363 4.46 -10.84 -0.96
N HIS A 364 3.65 -9.92 -0.48
CA HIS A 364 3.07 -9.94 0.87
C HIS A 364 1.99 -11.02 1.04
N TRP A 365 1.71 -11.37 2.30
CA TRP A 365 0.84 -12.50 2.64
C TRP A 365 -0.66 -12.16 2.68
N GLN A 366 -1.00 -10.87 2.65
CA GLN A 366 -2.39 -10.39 2.67
C GLN A 366 -3.18 -10.84 1.43
N PHE A 367 -2.45 -11.24 0.40
CA PHE A 367 -3.02 -11.79 -0.81
C PHE A 367 -3.35 -13.27 -0.62
N ASP A 368 -4.64 -13.61 -0.60
CA ASP A 368 -5.16 -14.94 -0.32
C ASP A 368 -5.39 -15.76 -1.60
N GLY A 369 -4.52 -16.72 -1.85
CA GLY A 369 -4.67 -17.71 -2.91
C GLY A 369 -4.70 -17.10 -4.32
N ASP A 370 -5.45 -17.71 -5.22
CA ASP A 370 -5.62 -17.25 -6.61
C ASP A 370 -6.75 -16.23 -6.76
N ALA A 371 -7.54 -16.03 -5.72
CA ALA A 371 -8.67 -15.12 -5.69
C ALA A 371 -8.20 -13.67 -5.44
N VAL A 372 -7.43 -13.13 -6.39
CA VAL A 372 -6.90 -11.77 -6.36
C VAL A 372 -8.00 -10.71 -6.50
N LEU A 373 -9.19 -11.10 -6.88
CA LEU A 373 -10.40 -10.28 -6.91
C LEU A 373 -11.49 -10.94 -6.07
N PRO A 374 -12.23 -10.17 -5.25
CA PRO A 374 -13.36 -10.71 -4.51
C PRO A 374 -14.45 -11.23 -5.44
N GLU A 375 -15.14 -12.26 -5.01
CA GLU A 375 -16.32 -12.77 -5.74
C GLU A 375 -17.45 -11.74 -5.78
N GLY A 376 -18.24 -11.76 -6.86
CA GLY A 376 -19.43 -10.92 -6.99
C GLY A 376 -19.20 -9.54 -7.62
N MET A 377 -17.97 -9.22 -8.03
CA MET A 377 -17.73 -8.01 -8.82
C MET A 377 -18.27 -8.15 -10.25
N SER A 378 -18.93 -7.11 -10.75
CA SER A 378 -19.30 -7.04 -12.17
C SER A 378 -18.08 -6.90 -13.07
N ALA A 379 -18.16 -7.37 -14.32
CA ALA A 379 -17.10 -7.23 -15.31
C ALA A 379 -16.70 -5.76 -15.53
N ASP A 380 -17.66 -4.83 -15.49
CA ASP A 380 -17.40 -3.40 -15.62
C ASP A 380 -16.62 -2.86 -14.43
N LEU A 381 -16.95 -3.26 -13.21
CA LEU A 381 -16.20 -2.84 -12.01
C LEU A 381 -14.77 -3.38 -12.03
N VAL A 382 -14.60 -4.66 -12.40
CA VAL A 382 -13.26 -5.27 -12.56
C VAL A 382 -12.43 -4.50 -13.58
N ARG A 383 -13.01 -4.16 -14.75
CA ARG A 383 -12.33 -3.36 -15.76
C ARG A 383 -11.94 -1.99 -15.24
N ARG A 384 -12.84 -1.31 -14.52
CA ARG A 384 -12.52 0.00 -13.92
C ARG A 384 -11.35 -0.11 -12.95
N ILE A 385 -11.40 -1.05 -12.02
CA ILE A 385 -10.36 -1.25 -11.00
C ILE A 385 -9.01 -1.59 -11.62
N MET A 386 -9.00 -2.44 -12.65
CA MET A 386 -7.75 -2.92 -13.25
C MET A 386 -7.17 -2.00 -14.32
N ILE A 387 -8.00 -1.24 -15.03
CA ILE A 387 -7.57 -0.50 -16.21
C ILE A 387 -7.92 0.99 -16.10
N ASP A 388 -9.20 1.33 -16.00
CA ASP A 388 -9.65 2.70 -16.20
C ASP A 388 -9.20 3.62 -15.05
N ASN A 389 -9.41 3.20 -13.79
CA ASN A 389 -9.03 3.97 -12.60
C ASN A 389 -7.51 4.16 -12.46
N PRO A 390 -6.66 3.12 -12.66
CA PRO A 390 -5.21 3.32 -12.67
C PRO A 390 -4.77 4.31 -13.75
N HIS A 391 -5.31 4.22 -14.97
CA HIS A 391 -4.96 5.15 -16.03
C HIS A 391 -5.43 6.59 -15.77
N ALA A 392 -6.58 6.76 -15.08
CA ALA A 392 -7.05 8.07 -14.65
C ALA A 392 -6.22 8.64 -13.49
N THR A 393 -5.65 7.78 -12.65
CA THR A 393 -4.85 8.16 -11.49
C THR A 393 -3.41 8.49 -11.88
N TYR A 394 -2.78 7.64 -12.69
CA TYR A 394 -1.36 7.72 -13.04
C TYR A 394 -1.16 8.23 -14.47
N GLY A 395 -1.26 9.54 -14.65
CA GLY A 395 -1.18 10.18 -15.98
C GLY A 395 0.11 9.90 -16.76
N ARG A 396 1.17 9.42 -16.09
CA ARG A 396 2.46 9.09 -16.69
C ARG A 396 2.59 7.65 -17.19
N LEU A 397 1.66 6.75 -16.90
CA LEU A 397 1.78 5.33 -17.28
C LEU A 397 2.10 5.12 -18.76
N LYS A 398 1.49 5.91 -19.64
CA LYS A 398 1.66 5.82 -21.10
C LYS A 398 2.83 6.65 -21.64
N GLN A 399 3.47 7.49 -20.83
CA GLN A 399 4.50 8.44 -21.29
C GLN A 399 5.92 7.86 -21.29
N ALA A 400 6.12 6.69 -20.68
CA ALA A 400 7.43 6.05 -20.64
C ALA A 400 7.79 5.51 -22.01
N VAL A 401 8.40 6.35 -22.83
CA VAL A 401 9.10 5.92 -24.03
C VAL A 401 10.45 5.35 -23.60
N ILE A 402 10.68 4.09 -23.95
CA ILE A 402 12.00 3.46 -23.81
C ILE A 402 12.96 4.29 -24.65
N LYS A 403 14.03 4.81 -24.05
CA LYS A 403 15.20 5.18 -24.85
C LYS A 403 15.67 3.90 -25.52
N GLU A 404 15.52 3.78 -26.83
CA GLU A 404 16.27 2.78 -27.59
C GLU A 404 17.72 2.91 -27.15
N ALA A 405 18.31 1.81 -26.74
CA ALA A 405 19.72 1.78 -26.37
C ALA A 405 20.55 2.24 -27.58
N PRO A 406 21.60 3.04 -27.36
CA PRO A 406 22.49 3.50 -28.40
C PRO A 406 23.25 2.34 -29.07
#